data_5e338a87c0071a2acbe9cb74b9ee1e1e
#
_entry.id   5e338a87c0071a2acbe9cb74b9ee1e1e
#
_cell.length_a   1.000
_cell.length_b   1.000
_cell.length_c   1.000
_cell.angle_alpha   90.00
_cell.angle_beta   90.00
_cell.angle_gamma   90.00
#
_symmetry.space_group_name_H-M   'P 1'
#
loop_
_entity.id
_entity.type
_entity.pdbx_description
1 polymer ?
#
loop_
_entity_poly.entity_id
_entity_poly.type
_entity_poly.pdbx_seq_one_letter_code
_entity_poly.pdbx_strand_id
1 'polypeptide(L)'
;MNKKNINIKHNILEKFICRIYEKYNVPKKYASIISKGLVRADIRGIWSHGIVRVPIYCKRIEKKVANPRPKIKFKNILRNILHIDGDNSLGFITSTLAMKKCVQIAKKNGVAIAGIYNSNHFGMAANYLEIATKNNCIAWMFTSSSPALPPHGAMAAHFGTAPFAFGAPTANKNKPFILDMACSAVARGKLKFAAKSGKKIPYGLALDKYGKPTNDTRKAVSSKATHAAPNGSSRSLATSANACSMMRG
;
A
#
# COMPACT_ATOMS: atom_id res chain seq x y z
N MET A 1 -14.03 -27.88 -9.29
CA MET A 1 -15.11 -26.88 -9.17
C MET A 1 -14.71 -25.66 -9.98
N ASN A 2 -15.35 -25.43 -11.13
CA ASN A 2 -15.18 -24.20 -11.90
C ASN A 2 -15.71 -23.02 -11.07
N LYS A 3 -14.83 -22.24 -10.49
CA LYS A 3 -15.21 -20.97 -9.84
C LYS A 3 -15.71 -20.01 -10.92
N LYS A 4 -17.02 -19.86 -11.07
CA LYS A 4 -17.59 -18.81 -11.91
C LYS A 4 -17.06 -17.47 -11.41
N ASN A 5 -16.40 -16.71 -12.28
CA ASN A 5 -16.05 -15.32 -12.00
C ASN A 5 -17.35 -14.52 -11.90
N ILE A 6 -17.52 -13.82 -10.78
CA ILE A 6 -18.67 -12.94 -10.54
C ILE A 6 -18.22 -11.51 -10.76
N ASN A 7 -18.83 -10.83 -11.71
CA ASN A 7 -18.58 -9.40 -11.93
C ASN A 7 -19.52 -8.57 -11.04
N ILE A 8 -18.94 -7.73 -10.19
CA ILE A 8 -19.67 -6.87 -9.26
C ILE A 8 -19.36 -5.41 -9.61
N LYS A 9 -20.40 -4.57 -9.73
CA LYS A 9 -20.20 -3.12 -9.90
C LYS A 9 -19.44 -2.54 -8.70
N HIS A 10 -18.42 -1.73 -8.94
CA HIS A 10 -17.52 -1.21 -7.90
C HIS A 10 -18.27 -0.45 -6.79
N ASN A 11 -19.28 0.34 -7.13
CA ASN A 11 -20.09 1.09 -6.17
C ASN A 11 -20.91 0.19 -5.23
N ILE A 12 -21.37 -0.97 -5.70
CA ILE A 12 -22.07 -1.96 -4.87
C ILE A 12 -21.06 -2.59 -3.91
N LEU A 13 -19.88 -2.96 -4.41
CA LEU A 13 -18.82 -3.55 -3.61
C LEU A 13 -18.31 -2.58 -2.54
N GLU A 14 -18.12 -1.30 -2.88
CA GLU A 14 -17.76 -0.24 -1.91
C GLU A 14 -18.79 -0.14 -0.78
N LYS A 15 -20.08 -0.09 -1.11
CA LYS A 15 -21.16 -0.05 -0.12
C LYS A 15 -21.18 -1.29 0.78
N PHE A 16 -20.97 -2.47 0.19
CA PHE A 16 -20.91 -3.73 0.94
C PHE A 16 -19.75 -3.74 1.94
N ILE A 17 -18.54 -3.39 1.49
CA ILE A 17 -17.35 -3.33 2.36
C ILE A 17 -17.51 -2.24 3.44
N CYS A 18 -18.10 -1.10 3.09
CA CYS A 18 -18.40 -0.05 4.06
C CYS A 18 -19.25 -0.59 5.21
N ARG A 19 -20.36 -1.32 4.90
CA ARG A 19 -21.22 -1.95 5.91
C ARG A 19 -20.47 -2.97 6.76
N ILE A 20 -19.51 -3.71 6.21
CA ILE A 20 -18.66 -4.62 6.99
C ILE A 20 -17.92 -3.81 8.07
N TYR A 21 -17.22 -2.73 7.70
CA TYR A 21 -16.48 -1.92 8.68
C TYR A 21 -17.38 -1.22 9.69
N GLU A 22 -18.58 -0.79 9.29
CA GLU A 22 -19.59 -0.25 10.22
C GLU A 22 -19.97 -1.26 11.30
N LYS A 23 -20.11 -2.56 10.96
CA LYS A 23 -20.31 -3.63 11.96
C LYS A 23 -19.13 -3.81 12.92
N TYR A 24 -17.93 -3.40 12.53
CA TYR A 24 -16.74 -3.34 13.39
C TYR A 24 -16.59 -1.99 14.13
N ASN A 25 -17.69 -1.25 14.27
CA ASN A 25 -17.74 0.05 14.95
C ASN A 25 -16.88 1.16 14.31
N VAL A 26 -16.52 1.02 13.04
CA VAL A 26 -15.85 2.08 12.28
C VAL A 26 -16.91 3.10 11.83
N PRO A 27 -16.76 4.39 12.15
CA PRO A 27 -17.70 5.42 11.70
C PRO A 27 -17.83 5.44 10.17
N LYS A 28 -19.05 5.61 9.66
CA LYS A 28 -19.36 5.56 8.22
C LYS A 28 -18.42 6.38 7.34
N LYS A 29 -18.03 7.60 7.79
CA LYS A 29 -17.05 8.46 7.10
C LYS A 29 -15.71 7.76 6.88
N TYR A 30 -15.23 7.00 7.87
CA TYR A 30 -13.96 6.27 7.81
C TYR A 30 -14.10 4.94 7.07
N ALA A 31 -15.19 4.23 7.29
CA ALA A 31 -15.52 3.01 6.55
C ALA A 31 -15.58 3.28 5.04
N SER A 32 -16.14 4.42 4.62
CA SER A 32 -16.14 4.85 3.21
C SER A 32 -14.73 5.11 2.66
N ILE A 33 -13.83 5.71 3.44
CA ILE A 33 -12.44 5.92 3.02
C ILE A 33 -11.74 4.57 2.78
N ILE A 34 -11.89 3.64 3.72
CA ILE A 34 -11.26 2.32 3.65
C ILE A 34 -11.80 1.53 2.46
N SER A 35 -13.14 1.45 2.32
CA SER A 35 -13.77 0.66 1.26
C SER A 35 -13.41 1.18 -0.14
N LYS A 36 -13.42 2.49 -0.35
CA LYS A 36 -13.00 3.10 -1.61
C LYS A 36 -11.54 2.79 -1.93
N GLY A 37 -10.65 2.89 -0.93
CA GLY A 37 -9.24 2.60 -1.12
C GLY A 37 -8.96 1.15 -1.51
N LEU A 38 -9.70 0.20 -0.93
CA LEU A 38 -9.60 -1.23 -1.22
C LEU A 38 -10.14 -1.58 -2.61
N VAL A 39 -11.35 -1.14 -2.91
CA VAL A 39 -11.97 -1.42 -4.22
C VAL A 39 -11.18 -0.78 -5.35
N ARG A 40 -10.63 0.41 -5.12
CA ARG A 40 -9.77 1.07 -6.11
C ARG A 40 -8.49 0.29 -6.40
N ALA A 41 -7.89 -0.35 -5.40
CA ALA A 41 -6.73 -1.22 -5.62
C ALA A 41 -7.09 -2.40 -6.53
N ASP A 42 -8.26 -3.01 -6.37
CA ASP A 42 -8.74 -4.09 -7.24
C ASP A 42 -9.01 -3.60 -8.67
N ILE A 43 -9.68 -2.46 -8.84
CA ILE A 43 -9.93 -1.84 -10.17
C ILE A 43 -8.61 -1.59 -10.92
N ARG A 44 -7.53 -1.27 -10.19
CA ARG A 44 -6.20 -1.08 -10.75
C ARG A 44 -5.40 -2.36 -10.93
N GLY A 45 -5.98 -3.53 -10.68
CA GLY A 45 -5.29 -4.83 -10.76
C GLY A 45 -4.28 -5.07 -9.64
N ILE A 46 -4.31 -4.27 -8.55
CA ILE A 46 -3.42 -4.41 -7.40
C ILE A 46 -4.12 -5.22 -6.30
N TRP A 47 -4.51 -6.43 -6.63
CA TRP A 47 -5.31 -7.34 -5.77
C TRP A 47 -4.68 -7.61 -4.40
N SER A 48 -3.35 -7.55 -4.30
CA SER A 48 -2.64 -7.73 -3.02
C SER A 48 -2.97 -6.66 -1.99
N HIS A 49 -3.51 -5.51 -2.40
CA HIS A 49 -3.89 -4.36 -1.59
C HIS A 49 -5.39 -4.05 -1.67
N GLY A 50 -6.16 -4.90 -2.36
CA GLY A 50 -7.61 -4.80 -2.54
C GLY A 50 -8.42 -5.49 -1.45
N ILE A 51 -9.62 -5.94 -1.83
CA ILE A 51 -10.61 -6.54 -0.91
C ILE A 51 -10.13 -7.80 -0.20
N VAL A 52 -9.14 -8.50 -0.75
CA VAL A 52 -8.47 -9.62 -0.09
C VAL A 52 -7.93 -9.26 1.30
N ARG A 53 -7.75 -7.95 1.59
CA ARG A 53 -7.28 -7.43 2.87
C ARG A 53 -8.39 -7.22 3.90
N VAL A 54 -9.67 -7.22 3.51
CA VAL A 54 -10.79 -6.99 4.44
C VAL A 54 -10.72 -7.90 5.67
N PRO A 55 -10.59 -9.24 5.53
CA PRO A 55 -10.58 -10.12 6.70
C PRO A 55 -9.45 -9.82 7.69
N ILE A 56 -8.24 -9.51 7.18
CA ILE A 56 -7.10 -9.23 8.06
C ILE A 56 -7.26 -7.90 8.80
N TYR A 57 -7.87 -6.89 8.18
CA TYR A 57 -8.11 -5.61 8.84
C TYR A 57 -9.23 -5.72 9.88
N CYS A 58 -10.31 -6.45 9.60
CA CYS A 58 -11.33 -6.78 10.58
C CYS A 58 -10.72 -7.48 11.81
N LYS A 59 -9.90 -8.50 11.57
CA LYS A 59 -9.20 -9.22 12.65
C LYS A 59 -8.26 -8.32 13.46
N ARG A 60 -7.64 -7.30 12.85
CA ARG A 60 -6.82 -6.31 13.58
C ARG A 60 -7.68 -5.44 14.50
N ILE A 61 -8.89 -5.08 14.09
CA ILE A 61 -9.84 -4.33 14.91
C ILE A 61 -10.32 -5.21 16.07
N GLU A 62 -10.75 -6.44 15.81
CA GLU A 62 -11.15 -7.41 16.84
C GLU A 62 -10.09 -7.60 17.92
N LYS A 63 -8.83 -7.74 17.48
CA LYS A 63 -7.68 -7.91 18.38
C LYS A 63 -7.20 -6.60 19.02
N LYS A 64 -7.92 -5.49 18.85
CA LYS A 64 -7.57 -4.15 19.36
C LYS A 64 -6.18 -3.64 18.90
N VAL A 65 -5.64 -4.20 17.80
CA VAL A 65 -4.39 -3.73 17.17
C VAL A 65 -4.65 -2.51 16.29
N ALA A 66 -5.87 -2.35 15.79
CA ALA A 66 -6.30 -1.17 15.07
C ALA A 66 -7.51 -0.55 15.76
N ASN A 67 -7.46 0.78 15.97
CA ASN A 67 -8.54 1.53 16.56
C ASN A 67 -9.63 1.84 15.51
N PRO A 68 -10.88 1.37 15.71
CA PRO A 68 -11.96 1.64 14.77
C PRO A 68 -12.47 3.09 14.81
N ARG A 69 -12.28 3.79 15.95
CA ARG A 69 -12.74 5.18 16.18
C ARG A 69 -11.61 6.12 16.56
N PRO A 70 -10.60 6.27 15.69
CA PRO A 70 -9.39 7.01 16.04
C PRO A 70 -9.68 8.50 16.21
N LYS A 71 -9.00 9.09 17.21
CA LYS A 71 -8.92 10.53 17.46
C LYS A 71 -7.58 11.03 16.91
N ILE A 72 -7.51 11.23 15.60
CA ILE A 72 -6.27 11.63 14.92
C ILE A 72 -5.89 13.05 15.33
N LYS A 73 -4.66 13.23 15.81
CA LYS A 73 -4.14 14.51 16.30
C LYS A 73 -3.13 15.07 15.32
N PHE A 74 -3.25 16.36 15.02
CA PHE A 74 -2.35 17.11 14.16
C PHE A 74 -1.59 18.12 15.01
N LYS A 75 -0.26 18.03 15.03
CA LYS A 75 0.61 19.00 15.69
C LYS A 75 1.45 19.70 14.63
N ASN A 76 1.35 21.02 14.55
CA ASN A 76 2.27 21.82 13.75
C ASN A 76 3.61 21.89 14.50
N ILE A 77 4.67 21.38 13.90
CA ILE A 77 6.05 21.54 14.41
C ILE A 77 6.62 22.87 13.88
N LEU A 78 6.39 23.13 12.60
CA LEU A 78 6.65 24.39 11.95
C LEU A 78 5.45 24.78 11.08
N ARG A 79 5.49 25.95 10.45
CA ARG A 79 4.40 26.46 9.60
C ARG A 79 3.96 25.47 8.51
N ASN A 80 4.89 24.67 8.02
CA ASN A 80 4.70 23.72 6.91
C ASN A 80 5.08 22.27 7.25
N ILE A 81 5.39 21.99 8.54
CA ILE A 81 5.75 20.65 9.00
C ILE A 81 4.74 20.18 10.05
N LEU A 82 4.12 19.02 9.77
CA LEU A 82 3.15 18.37 10.62
C LEU A 82 3.72 17.11 11.27
N HIS A 83 3.39 16.89 12.52
CA HIS A 83 3.51 15.60 13.20
C HIS A 83 2.10 15.09 13.52
N ILE A 84 1.77 13.88 13.05
CA ILE A 84 0.40 13.37 13.06
C ILE A 84 0.36 12.07 13.83
N ASP A 85 -0.38 12.06 14.93
CA ASP A 85 -0.71 10.84 15.67
C ASP A 85 -1.94 10.18 15.04
N GLY A 86 -1.76 8.98 14.50
CA GLY A 86 -2.81 8.21 13.86
C GLY A 86 -3.71 7.45 14.84
N ASP A 87 -3.44 7.49 16.15
CA ASP A 87 -4.21 6.80 17.18
C ASP A 87 -4.51 5.34 16.82
N ASN A 88 -3.50 4.64 16.30
CA ASN A 88 -3.58 3.25 15.82
C ASN A 88 -4.67 3.00 14.77
N SER A 89 -5.10 4.01 14.02
CA SER A 89 -6.08 3.84 12.95
C SER A 89 -5.58 2.89 11.85
N LEU A 90 -6.51 2.34 11.07
CA LEU A 90 -6.15 1.82 9.75
C LEU A 90 -5.58 2.98 8.92
N GLY A 91 -4.41 2.79 8.34
CA GLY A 91 -3.64 3.85 7.67
C GLY A 91 -4.37 4.56 6.54
N PHE A 92 -5.41 3.95 5.97
CA PHE A 92 -6.30 4.60 5.00
C PHE A 92 -6.87 5.91 5.53
N ILE A 93 -7.28 5.94 6.80
CA ILE A 93 -7.90 7.10 7.43
C ILE A 93 -6.86 8.19 7.62
N THR A 94 -5.77 7.86 8.34
CA THR A 94 -4.73 8.84 8.68
C THR A 94 -4.06 9.41 7.43
N SER A 95 -3.67 8.56 6.47
CA SER A 95 -3.00 9.02 5.25
C SER A 95 -3.91 9.88 4.38
N THR A 96 -5.22 9.58 4.31
CA THR A 96 -6.17 10.43 3.59
C THR A 96 -6.27 11.82 4.23
N LEU A 97 -6.40 11.89 5.56
CA LEU A 97 -6.52 13.15 6.27
C LEU A 97 -5.20 13.93 6.24
N ALA A 98 -4.08 13.25 6.41
CA ALA A 98 -2.75 13.85 6.32
C ALA A 98 -2.49 14.48 4.95
N MET A 99 -2.75 13.74 3.86
CA MET A 99 -2.55 14.26 2.51
C MET A 99 -3.45 15.47 2.23
N LYS A 100 -4.72 15.42 2.62
CA LYS A 100 -5.62 16.58 2.50
C LYS A 100 -5.09 17.81 3.25
N LYS A 101 -4.57 17.61 4.46
CA LYS A 101 -3.99 18.71 5.25
C LYS A 101 -2.70 19.24 4.63
N CYS A 102 -1.82 18.36 4.15
CA CYS A 102 -0.61 18.76 3.42
C CYS A 102 -0.95 19.59 2.18
N VAL A 103 -1.93 19.17 1.38
CA VAL A 103 -2.37 19.93 0.20
C VAL A 103 -2.84 21.34 0.58
N GLN A 104 -3.63 21.49 1.65
CA GLN A 104 -4.07 22.80 2.13
C GLN A 104 -2.89 23.70 2.51
N ILE A 105 -1.91 23.15 3.23
CA ILE A 105 -0.72 23.88 3.67
C ILE A 105 0.17 24.20 2.47
N ALA A 106 0.42 23.24 1.59
CA ALA A 106 1.26 23.45 0.41
C ALA A 106 0.71 24.52 -0.53
N LYS A 107 -0.61 24.58 -0.73
CA LYS A 107 -1.26 25.65 -1.51
C LYS A 107 -1.05 27.04 -0.91
N LYS A 108 -0.93 27.13 0.42
CA LYS A 108 -0.73 28.42 1.11
C LYS A 108 0.75 28.78 1.24
N ASN A 109 1.61 27.80 1.45
CA ASN A 109 3.00 28.00 1.87
C ASN A 109 4.04 27.46 0.87
N GLY A 110 3.60 26.94 -0.30
CA GLY A 110 4.46 26.35 -1.33
C GLY A 110 4.80 24.87 -1.08
N VAL A 111 5.03 24.45 0.17
CA VAL A 111 5.41 23.09 0.54
C VAL A 111 4.77 22.66 1.85
N ALA A 112 4.54 21.36 2.01
CA ALA A 112 4.16 20.76 3.29
C ALA A 112 4.83 19.39 3.46
N ILE A 113 5.19 19.06 4.71
CA ILE A 113 5.75 17.77 5.12
C ILE A 113 4.92 17.24 6.28
N ALA A 114 4.62 15.95 6.30
CA ALA A 114 3.94 15.29 7.39
C ALA A 114 4.66 14.00 7.81
N GLY A 115 5.09 13.92 9.07
CA GLY A 115 5.49 12.70 9.74
C GLY A 115 4.29 12.06 10.44
N ILE A 116 4.00 10.79 10.14
CA ILE A 116 2.86 10.04 10.71
C ILE A 116 3.40 8.92 11.58
N TYR A 117 2.86 8.78 12.78
CA TYR A 117 3.16 7.68 13.70
C TYR A 117 1.86 7.09 14.28
N ASN A 118 1.94 6.01 15.04
CA ASN A 118 0.78 5.28 15.56
C ASN A 118 -0.27 5.02 14.47
N SER A 119 0.15 4.45 13.33
CA SER A 119 -0.73 4.15 12.22
C SER A 119 -0.48 2.73 11.72
N ASN A 120 -1.48 2.12 11.12
CA ASN A 120 -1.39 0.80 10.55
C ASN A 120 -1.20 0.84 9.04
N HIS A 121 -1.21 -0.33 8.40
CA HIS A 121 -1.10 -0.48 6.95
C HIS A 121 -2.11 0.40 6.21
N PHE A 122 -1.65 1.13 5.19
CA PHE A 122 -2.43 2.16 4.49
C PHE A 122 -2.86 1.77 3.06
N GLY A 123 -2.62 0.51 2.67
CA GLY A 123 -2.99 0.02 1.35
C GLY A 123 -2.06 0.51 0.25
N MET A 124 -2.63 0.96 -0.85
CA MET A 124 -1.94 1.46 -2.04
C MET A 124 -1.68 2.96 -1.90
N ALA A 125 -0.42 3.40 -2.04
CA ALA A 125 -0.04 4.81 -1.89
C ALA A 125 -0.67 5.72 -2.97
N ALA A 126 -0.90 5.19 -4.15
CA ALA A 126 -1.56 5.89 -5.25
C ALA A 126 -2.91 6.53 -4.84
N ASN A 127 -3.63 5.97 -3.86
CA ASN A 127 -4.89 6.53 -3.35
C ASN A 127 -4.71 7.96 -2.81
N TYR A 128 -3.57 8.24 -2.20
CA TYR A 128 -3.28 9.51 -1.55
C TYR A 128 -2.61 10.49 -2.52
N LEU A 129 -1.72 9.99 -3.37
CA LEU A 129 -1.09 10.79 -4.42
C LEU A 129 -2.10 11.45 -5.34
N GLU A 130 -3.20 10.75 -5.64
CA GLU A 130 -4.27 11.34 -6.43
C GLU A 130 -5.01 12.48 -5.73
N ILE A 131 -5.01 12.53 -4.41
CA ILE A 131 -5.54 13.69 -3.68
C ILE A 131 -4.68 14.93 -3.98
N ALA A 132 -3.36 14.76 -3.97
CA ALA A 132 -2.43 15.84 -4.28
C ALA A 132 -2.50 16.26 -5.75
N THR A 133 -2.40 15.31 -6.67
CA THR A 133 -2.37 15.59 -8.12
C THR A 133 -3.66 16.24 -8.64
N LYS A 134 -4.82 15.83 -8.12
CA LYS A 134 -6.11 16.49 -8.39
C LYS A 134 -6.16 17.93 -7.89
N ASN A 135 -5.29 18.31 -6.99
CA ASN A 135 -5.15 19.64 -6.45
C ASN A 135 -3.95 20.42 -7.02
N ASN A 136 -3.39 19.98 -8.15
CA ASN A 136 -2.21 20.53 -8.81
C ASN A 136 -0.97 20.57 -7.91
N CYS A 137 -0.81 19.55 -7.05
CA CYS A 137 0.36 19.40 -6.19
C CYS A 137 1.16 18.17 -6.61
N ILE A 138 2.48 18.28 -6.61
CA ILE A 138 3.40 17.14 -6.64
C ILE A 138 3.45 16.56 -5.22
N ALA A 139 3.55 15.24 -5.10
CA ALA A 139 3.66 14.60 -3.79
C ALA A 139 4.58 13.37 -3.83
N TRP A 140 5.31 13.19 -2.73
CA TRP A 140 6.04 11.96 -2.40
C TRP A 140 5.43 11.29 -1.18
N MET A 141 5.50 9.97 -1.16
CA MET A 141 5.14 9.19 0.01
C MET A 141 6.15 8.07 0.23
N PHE A 142 6.50 7.89 1.49
CA PHE A 142 7.39 6.83 1.96
C PHE A 142 6.75 6.17 3.17
N THR A 143 7.04 4.91 3.39
CA THR A 143 6.69 4.25 4.64
C THR A 143 7.63 3.09 4.92
N SER A 144 7.81 2.77 6.19
CA SER A 144 8.41 1.51 6.61
C SER A 144 7.38 0.39 6.58
N SER A 145 7.84 -0.84 6.54
CA SER A 145 6.97 -2.02 6.69
C SER A 145 7.67 -3.07 7.55
N SER A 146 6.91 -4.08 7.98
CA SER A 146 7.49 -5.18 8.76
C SER A 146 8.65 -5.84 8.02
N PRO A 147 9.64 -6.39 8.74
CA PRO A 147 10.79 -7.07 8.16
C PRO A 147 10.42 -8.04 7.07
N ALA A 148 11.07 -7.90 5.95
CA ALA A 148 10.68 -8.53 4.71
C ALA A 148 11.87 -8.83 3.80
N LEU A 149 12.94 -8.09 3.87
CA LEU A 149 14.13 -8.22 3.05
C LEU A 149 15.34 -8.47 3.93
N PRO A 150 16.21 -9.44 3.62
CA PRO A 150 17.50 -9.55 4.25
C PRO A 150 18.43 -8.44 3.71
N PRO A 151 19.39 -7.97 4.50
CA PRO A 151 20.54 -7.25 3.98
C PRO A 151 21.27 -8.08 2.92
N HIS A 152 22.05 -7.43 2.07
CA HIS A 152 22.87 -8.16 1.08
C HIS A 152 23.80 -9.15 1.78
N GLY A 153 23.81 -10.40 1.27
CA GLY A 153 24.58 -11.50 1.87
C GLY A 153 23.99 -12.12 3.14
N ALA A 154 22.88 -11.59 3.69
CA ALA A 154 22.24 -12.15 4.87
C ALA A 154 21.07 -13.09 4.53
N MET A 155 20.71 -13.95 5.47
CA MET A 155 19.58 -14.90 5.34
C MET A 155 18.32 -14.41 6.06
N ALA A 156 18.45 -13.63 7.14
CA ALA A 156 17.33 -13.19 7.95
C ALA A 156 16.74 -11.87 7.44
N ALA A 157 15.41 -11.81 7.39
CA ALA A 157 14.69 -10.60 7.04
C ALA A 157 14.89 -9.51 8.11
N HIS A 158 15.37 -8.35 7.71
CA HIS A 158 15.62 -7.18 8.58
C HIS A 158 14.90 -5.93 8.08
N PHE A 159 15.01 -5.63 6.79
CA PHE A 159 14.35 -4.46 6.20
C PHE A 159 12.92 -4.75 5.74
N GLY A 160 12.07 -3.74 5.79
CA GLY A 160 10.77 -3.77 5.13
C GLY A 160 10.89 -3.59 3.62
N THR A 161 9.78 -3.78 2.90
CA THR A 161 9.71 -3.52 1.45
C THR A 161 9.75 -2.03 1.12
N ALA A 162 9.68 -1.15 2.13
CA ALA A 162 9.88 0.30 2.08
C ALA A 162 9.33 0.93 0.77
N PRO A 163 8.00 0.99 0.57
CA PRO A 163 7.44 1.52 -0.65
C PRO A 163 7.81 2.99 -0.83
N PHE A 164 8.14 3.31 -2.07
CA PHE A 164 8.36 4.66 -2.58
C PHE A 164 7.24 5.00 -3.54
N ALA A 165 6.64 6.16 -3.37
CA ALA A 165 5.56 6.60 -4.23
C ALA A 165 5.70 8.08 -4.58
N PHE A 166 5.42 8.42 -5.84
CA PHE A 166 5.50 9.76 -6.39
C PHE A 166 4.29 10.05 -7.26
N GLY A 167 3.75 11.26 -7.18
CA GLY A 167 2.65 11.71 -8.00
C GLY A 167 2.87 13.14 -8.48
N ALA A 168 2.59 13.37 -9.76
CA ALA A 168 2.61 14.69 -10.36
C ALA A 168 1.38 14.92 -11.24
N PRO A 169 0.82 16.14 -11.24
CA PRO A 169 -0.21 16.52 -12.21
C PRO A 169 0.38 16.52 -13.61
N THR A 170 -0.47 16.28 -14.61
CA THR A 170 -0.13 16.41 -16.03
C THR A 170 -1.09 17.40 -16.68
N ALA A 171 -0.85 17.76 -17.93
CA ALA A 171 -1.76 18.60 -18.71
C ALA A 171 -3.18 18.00 -18.75
N ASN A 172 -3.29 16.68 -18.80
CA ASN A 172 -4.57 16.00 -18.66
C ASN A 172 -4.84 15.68 -17.18
N LYS A 173 -5.69 16.49 -16.54
CA LYS A 173 -6.06 16.38 -15.12
C LYS A 173 -6.61 14.99 -14.73
N ASN A 174 -7.16 14.23 -15.68
CA ASN A 174 -7.70 12.89 -15.45
C ASN A 174 -6.63 11.78 -15.53
N LYS A 175 -5.42 12.09 -15.99
CA LYS A 175 -4.32 11.15 -16.18
C LYS A 175 -3.04 11.64 -15.47
N PRO A 176 -3.02 11.82 -14.13
CA PRO A 176 -1.81 12.22 -13.43
C PRO A 176 -0.73 11.15 -13.58
N PHE A 177 0.54 11.56 -13.54
CA PHE A 177 1.63 10.61 -13.36
C PHE A 177 1.62 10.09 -11.92
N ILE A 178 1.59 8.76 -11.74
CA ILE A 178 1.66 8.12 -10.43
C ILE A 178 2.58 6.92 -10.49
N LEU A 179 3.65 6.97 -9.71
CA LEU A 179 4.53 5.87 -9.39
C LEU A 179 4.18 5.38 -7.98
N ASP A 180 3.93 4.09 -7.82
CA ASP A 180 3.70 3.44 -6.52
C ASP A 180 4.35 2.06 -6.55
N MET A 181 5.50 1.93 -5.91
CA MET A 181 6.32 0.74 -5.99
C MET A 181 6.96 0.39 -4.64
N ALA A 182 7.17 -0.91 -4.41
CA ALA A 182 8.04 -1.38 -3.37
C ALA A 182 9.50 -1.29 -3.83
N CYS A 183 10.43 -1.02 -2.90
CA CYS A 183 11.87 -1.07 -3.20
C CYS A 183 12.40 -2.51 -3.33
N SER A 184 11.57 -3.51 -3.08
CA SER A 184 11.88 -4.92 -3.29
C SER A 184 11.56 -5.37 -4.73
N ALA A 185 12.29 -6.36 -5.25
CA ALA A 185 12.06 -6.90 -6.59
C ALA A 185 10.64 -7.48 -6.75
N VAL A 186 10.03 -8.00 -5.67
CA VAL A 186 8.66 -8.50 -5.67
C VAL A 186 7.96 -8.28 -4.33
N ALA A 187 6.67 -7.92 -4.38
CA ALA A 187 5.87 -7.80 -3.17
C ALA A 187 5.54 -9.19 -2.58
N ARG A 188 5.62 -9.34 -1.24
CA ARG A 188 5.32 -10.58 -0.52
C ARG A 188 3.95 -11.18 -0.86
N GLY A 189 2.96 -10.33 -1.14
CA GLY A 189 1.63 -10.76 -1.56
C GLY A 189 1.63 -11.54 -2.86
N LYS A 190 2.47 -11.16 -3.83
CA LYS A 190 2.62 -11.86 -5.11
C LYS A 190 3.23 -13.25 -4.91
N LEU A 191 4.25 -13.38 -4.05
CA LEU A 191 4.84 -14.69 -3.70
C LEU A 191 3.83 -15.63 -3.05
N LYS A 192 3.06 -15.13 -2.07
CA LYS A 192 1.99 -15.91 -1.42
C LYS A 192 0.90 -16.33 -2.40
N PHE A 193 0.53 -15.47 -3.32
CA PHE A 193 -0.46 -15.79 -4.36
C PHE A 193 0.06 -16.87 -5.31
N ALA A 194 1.30 -16.73 -5.80
CA ALA A 194 1.94 -17.73 -6.66
C ALA A 194 2.06 -19.09 -5.95
N ALA A 195 2.44 -19.10 -4.67
CA ALA A 195 2.49 -20.32 -3.87
C ALA A 195 1.13 -21.02 -3.73
N LYS A 196 0.05 -20.25 -3.48
CA LYS A 196 -1.32 -20.79 -3.43
C LYS A 196 -1.80 -21.34 -4.77
N SER A 197 -1.29 -20.79 -5.87
CA SER A 197 -1.63 -21.22 -7.23
C SER A 197 -0.71 -22.30 -7.77
N GLY A 198 0.25 -22.80 -6.96
CA GLY A 198 1.26 -23.80 -7.39
C GLY A 198 2.22 -23.29 -8.48
N LYS A 199 2.25 -21.99 -8.75
CA LYS A 199 3.06 -21.41 -9.82
C LYS A 199 4.48 -21.13 -9.33
N LYS A 200 5.46 -21.43 -10.19
CA LYS A 200 6.84 -20.97 -10.00
C LYS A 200 6.95 -19.47 -10.23
N ILE A 201 7.98 -18.87 -9.68
CA ILE A 201 8.36 -17.47 -9.92
C ILE A 201 9.68 -17.42 -10.69
N PRO A 202 10.01 -16.33 -11.37
CA PRO A 202 11.33 -16.12 -11.96
C PRO A 202 12.43 -16.32 -10.92
N TYR A 203 13.53 -16.92 -11.33
CA TYR A 203 14.70 -17.15 -10.46
C TYR A 203 15.28 -15.80 -9.98
N GLY A 204 15.71 -15.75 -8.73
CA GLY A 204 16.31 -14.55 -8.15
C GLY A 204 15.31 -13.53 -7.57
N LEU A 205 13.99 -13.79 -7.66
CA LEU A 205 12.99 -12.92 -7.01
C LEU A 205 12.78 -13.22 -5.52
N ALA A 206 13.20 -14.38 -5.05
CA ALA A 206 13.09 -14.76 -3.65
C ALA A 206 14.25 -15.67 -3.22
N LEU A 207 14.46 -15.72 -1.91
CA LEU A 207 15.45 -16.58 -1.28
C LEU A 207 14.76 -17.74 -0.57
N ASP A 208 15.45 -18.88 -0.48
CA ASP A 208 15.07 -19.98 0.39
C ASP A 208 15.54 -19.73 1.84
N LYS A 209 15.31 -20.69 2.73
CA LYS A 209 15.71 -20.62 4.15
C LYS A 209 17.23 -20.54 4.37
N TYR A 210 18.03 -20.85 3.36
CA TYR A 210 19.49 -20.79 3.40
C TYR A 210 20.05 -19.52 2.73
N GLY A 211 19.18 -18.58 2.36
CA GLY A 211 19.58 -17.35 1.68
C GLY A 211 19.94 -17.53 0.20
N LYS A 212 19.67 -18.70 -0.38
CA LYS A 212 19.95 -18.96 -1.80
C LYS A 212 18.75 -18.55 -2.69
N PRO A 213 18.99 -17.94 -3.86
CA PRO A 213 17.93 -17.64 -4.81
C PRO A 213 17.11 -18.88 -5.17
N THR A 214 15.80 -18.75 -5.25
CA THR A 214 14.90 -19.85 -5.59
C THR A 214 13.75 -19.40 -6.49
N ASN A 215 13.27 -20.32 -7.33
CA ASN A 215 12.04 -20.17 -8.11
C ASN A 215 10.87 -20.99 -7.51
N ASP A 216 11.12 -21.75 -6.45
CA ASP A 216 10.09 -22.52 -5.73
C ASP A 216 9.40 -21.60 -4.72
N THR A 217 8.16 -21.25 -5.00
CA THR A 217 7.36 -20.35 -4.14
C THR A 217 7.06 -20.93 -2.77
N ARG A 218 7.03 -22.25 -2.60
CA ARG A 218 6.83 -22.91 -1.29
C ARG A 218 8.06 -22.73 -0.42
N LYS A 219 9.27 -22.92 -0.97
CA LYS A 219 10.54 -22.66 -0.28
C LYS A 219 10.66 -21.19 0.08
N ALA A 220 10.31 -20.29 -0.84
CA ALA A 220 10.32 -18.85 -0.63
C ALA A 220 9.34 -18.38 0.47
N VAL A 221 8.15 -18.99 0.58
CA VAL A 221 7.14 -18.60 1.59
C VAL A 221 7.41 -19.22 2.95
N SER A 222 7.99 -20.42 3.01
CA SER A 222 8.33 -21.12 4.26
C SER A 222 9.52 -20.50 4.99
N SER A 223 10.43 -19.85 4.27
CA SER A 223 11.53 -19.13 4.89
C SER A 223 11.00 -17.86 5.59
N LYS A 224 11.43 -17.60 6.81
CA LYS A 224 11.15 -16.31 7.47
C LYS A 224 11.80 -15.13 6.72
N ALA A 225 12.74 -15.41 5.85
CA ALA A 225 13.45 -14.51 4.94
C ALA A 225 12.84 -14.55 3.53
N THR A 226 11.53 -14.48 3.41
CA THR A 226 10.81 -14.57 2.14
C THR A 226 10.87 -13.28 1.37
N HIS A 227 11.99 -12.96 0.74
CA HIS A 227 11.99 -11.71 -0.03
C HIS A 227 13.02 -11.71 -1.11
N ALA A 228 12.67 -11.00 -2.16
CA ALA A 228 13.49 -10.75 -3.29
C ALA A 228 14.92 -10.37 -2.89
N ALA A 229 15.88 -11.13 -3.35
CA ALA A 229 17.26 -10.68 -3.34
C ALA A 229 17.34 -9.39 -4.18
N PRO A 230 17.99 -8.34 -3.70
CA PRO A 230 18.38 -7.25 -4.58
C PRO A 230 19.38 -7.83 -5.58
N ASN A 231 18.90 -8.18 -6.77
CA ASN A 231 19.81 -8.54 -7.84
C ASN A 231 20.51 -7.26 -8.28
N GLY A 232 21.83 -7.23 -8.17
CA GLY A 232 22.68 -6.19 -8.69
C GLY A 232 22.65 -6.01 -10.21
N SER A 233 21.69 -6.64 -10.91
CA SER A 233 21.44 -6.40 -12.33
C SER A 233 20.34 -5.35 -12.48
N SER A 234 20.72 -4.18 -12.92
CA SER A 234 19.88 -3.02 -13.25
C SER A 234 18.73 -3.29 -14.24
N ARG A 235 18.64 -4.49 -14.78
CA ARG A 235 17.61 -4.88 -15.76
C ARG A 235 16.30 -5.41 -15.14
N SER A 236 16.27 -5.80 -13.88
CA SER A 236 15.06 -6.37 -13.28
C SER A 236 14.15 -5.34 -12.57
N LEU A 237 14.62 -4.13 -12.34
CA LEU A 237 13.85 -3.06 -11.71
C LEU A 237 12.71 -2.53 -12.60
N ALA A 238 12.88 -2.61 -13.91
CA ALA A 238 11.90 -2.12 -14.87
C ALA A 238 10.62 -2.96 -14.97
N THR A 239 10.68 -4.24 -14.60
CA THR A 239 9.53 -5.17 -14.76
C THR A 239 8.70 -5.34 -13.50
N SER A 240 9.18 -4.91 -12.34
CA SER A 240 8.42 -4.94 -11.09
C SER A 240 7.76 -3.61 -10.75
N ALA A 241 8.01 -2.57 -11.53
CA ALA A 241 7.28 -1.34 -11.43
C ALA A 241 5.80 -1.64 -11.70
N ASN A 242 4.97 -1.58 -10.68
CA ASN A 242 3.60 -1.18 -10.87
C ASN A 242 3.63 0.32 -11.27
N ALA A 243 4.40 0.64 -12.29
CA ALA A 243 4.15 1.81 -13.08
C ALA A 243 2.75 1.57 -13.63
N CYS A 244 1.76 2.21 -13.05
CA CYS A 244 0.49 2.39 -13.69
C CYS A 244 0.78 3.29 -14.89
N SER A 245 1.41 2.73 -15.93
CA SER A 245 1.57 3.37 -17.21
C SER A 245 0.16 3.43 -17.81
N MET A 246 -0.57 4.42 -17.48
CA MET A 246 -1.61 4.95 -18.34
C MET A 246 -0.94 5.80 -19.42
N MET A 247 0.03 5.21 -20.12
CA MET A 247 0.32 5.56 -21.49
C MET A 247 -0.43 4.54 -22.35
N ARG A 248 -1.69 4.81 -22.60
CA ARG A 248 -2.37 4.40 -23.82
C ARG A 248 -3.06 5.64 -24.35
N GLY A 249 -2.67 5.95 -25.59
CA GLY A 249 -3.13 7.04 -26.44
C GLY A 249 -4.64 7.15 -26.57
#